data_58f88dc691a02fa55a8cc0191609e8bb
#
_entry.id   58f88dc691a02fa55a8cc0191609e8bb
#
_cell.length_a   1.000
_cell.length_b   1.000
_cell.length_c   1.000
_cell.angle_alpha   90.00
_cell.angle_beta   90.00
_cell.angle_gamma   90.00
#
_symmetry.space_group_name_H-M   'P 1'
#
loop_
_entity.id
_entity.type
_entity.pdbx_description
1 polymer ?
#
loop_
_entity_poly.entity_id
_entity_poly.type
_entity_poly.pdbx_seq_one_letter_code
_entity_poly.pdbx_strand_id
1 'polypeptide(L)'
;ETFNTIHEYGFRSTANMIIGMPYDREELFIDSINLLKRIKPKSVSLNYFMPYTGTRMRQVAIDMGCIPKDYMVDSSWSIISVPGFKKDRLQHVYENFMDFVNGESSWDLFQERGHTGENSDLGLGRTAKTDIELNVLEC
;
A
#
# COMPACT_ATOMS: atom_id res chain seq x y z
N GLU A 1 -22.06 5.47 1.42
CA GLU A 1 -23.36 4.99 1.95
C GLU A 1 -23.13 3.78 2.86
N THR A 2 -22.61 2.64 2.37
CA THR A 2 -22.42 1.39 3.15
C THR A 2 -21.60 1.58 4.44
N PHE A 3 -20.47 2.28 4.40
CA PHE A 3 -19.65 2.50 5.58
C PHE A 3 -20.37 3.38 6.62
N ASN A 4 -21.12 4.38 6.19
CA ASN A 4 -21.90 5.21 7.11
C ASN A 4 -22.94 4.37 7.84
N THR A 5 -23.68 3.52 7.10
CA THR A 5 -24.65 2.60 7.71
C THR A 5 -23.99 1.65 8.72
N ILE A 6 -22.84 1.05 8.38
CA ILE A 6 -22.07 0.19 9.31
C ILE A 6 -21.75 0.94 10.60
N HIS A 7 -21.29 2.20 10.50
CA HIS A 7 -20.92 3.03 11.66
C HIS A 7 -22.16 3.46 12.47
N GLU A 8 -23.26 3.81 11.82
CA GLU A 8 -24.54 4.15 12.49
C GLU A 8 -25.06 3.01 13.36
N TYR A 9 -24.85 1.76 12.94
CA TYR A 9 -25.18 0.57 13.74
C TYR A 9 -24.12 0.18 14.76
N GLY A 10 -23.07 0.98 14.95
CA GLY A 10 -22.01 0.74 15.93
C GLY A 10 -21.05 -0.39 15.58
N PHE A 11 -21.04 -0.88 14.33
CA PHE A 11 -20.10 -1.90 13.88
C PHE A 11 -18.72 -1.30 13.56
N ARG A 12 -17.68 -2.07 13.83
CA ARG A 12 -16.30 -1.74 13.41
C ARG A 12 -16.11 -2.19 11.96
N SER A 13 -15.45 -1.35 11.17
CA SER A 13 -15.09 -1.67 9.79
C SER A 13 -13.58 -1.67 9.60
N THR A 14 -13.08 -2.59 8.78
CA THR A 14 -11.68 -2.64 8.35
C THR A 14 -11.61 -2.51 6.85
N ALA A 15 -10.73 -1.65 6.35
CA ALA A 15 -10.40 -1.58 4.93
C ALA A 15 -9.05 -2.26 4.68
N ASN A 16 -9.04 -3.27 3.80
CA ASN A 16 -7.83 -3.93 3.38
C ASN A 16 -7.43 -3.43 1.99
N MET A 17 -6.19 -3.01 1.84
CA MET A 17 -5.61 -2.56 0.59
C MET A 17 -4.45 -3.44 0.16
N ILE A 18 -4.26 -3.57 -1.13
CA ILE A 18 -3.09 -4.23 -1.74
C ILE A 18 -2.48 -3.23 -2.71
N ILE A 19 -1.15 -3.07 -2.66
CA ILE A 19 -0.39 -2.23 -3.59
C ILE A 19 0.68 -3.04 -4.33
N GLY A 20 1.12 -2.52 -5.47
CA GLY A 20 2.13 -3.17 -6.31
C GLY A 20 1.58 -4.25 -7.20
N MET A 21 0.29 -4.24 -7.52
CA MET A 21 -0.29 -5.11 -8.55
C MET A 21 0.20 -4.67 -9.95
N PRO A 22 0.26 -5.59 -10.93
CA PRO A 22 0.83 -5.32 -12.27
C PRO A 22 0.27 -4.08 -12.98
N TYR A 23 -0.98 -3.72 -12.73
CA TYR A 23 -1.66 -2.55 -13.32
C TYR A 23 -1.68 -1.32 -12.42
N ASP A 24 -1.04 -1.38 -11.25
CA ASP A 24 -1.04 -0.25 -10.33
C ASP A 24 -0.28 0.94 -10.90
N ARG A 25 -0.78 2.11 -10.55
CA ARG A 25 -0.21 3.41 -10.86
C ARG A 25 -0.36 4.31 -9.65
N GLU A 26 0.51 5.30 -9.57
CA GLU A 26 0.51 6.26 -8.45
C GLU A 26 -0.84 6.95 -8.28
N GLU A 27 -1.52 7.29 -9.38
CA GLU A 27 -2.83 7.94 -9.36
C GLU A 27 -3.90 7.06 -8.70
N LEU A 28 -3.88 5.74 -8.94
CA LEU A 28 -4.83 4.81 -8.32
C LEU A 28 -4.61 4.68 -6.83
N PHE A 29 -3.35 4.83 -6.37
CA PHE A 29 -3.06 4.89 -4.95
C PHE A 29 -3.64 6.16 -4.32
N ILE A 30 -3.48 7.32 -4.96
CA ILE A 30 -4.06 8.59 -4.51
C ILE A 30 -5.57 8.49 -4.40
N ASP A 31 -6.23 7.91 -5.40
CA ASP A 31 -7.69 7.68 -5.38
C ASP A 31 -8.10 6.79 -4.20
N SER A 32 -7.30 5.77 -3.92
CA SER A 32 -7.54 4.86 -2.79
C SER A 32 -7.40 5.58 -1.44
N ILE A 33 -6.38 6.44 -1.26
CA ILE A 33 -6.22 7.27 -0.07
C ILE A 33 -7.41 8.23 0.09
N ASN A 34 -7.84 8.88 -0.98
CA ASN A 34 -9.00 9.77 -0.96
C ASN A 34 -10.29 9.02 -0.60
N LEU A 35 -10.43 7.77 -1.05
CA LEU A 35 -11.53 6.91 -0.64
C LEU A 35 -11.48 6.61 0.86
N LEU A 36 -10.31 6.24 1.41
CA LEU A 36 -10.15 5.96 2.83
C LEU A 36 -10.50 7.17 3.70
N LYS A 37 -10.01 8.36 3.33
CA LYS A 37 -10.35 9.62 4.00
C LYS A 37 -11.87 9.89 4.02
N ARG A 38 -12.57 9.51 2.97
CA ARG A 38 -14.03 9.69 2.84
C ARG A 38 -14.83 8.67 3.64
N ILE A 39 -14.43 7.37 3.60
CA ILE A 39 -15.19 6.30 4.26
C ILE A 39 -14.85 6.13 5.73
N LYS A 40 -13.70 6.64 6.18
CA LYS A 40 -13.21 6.64 7.57
C LYS A 40 -13.38 5.28 8.25
N PRO A 41 -12.79 4.20 7.74
CA PRO A 41 -12.86 2.89 8.37
C PRO A 41 -12.22 2.93 9.75
N LYS A 42 -12.65 2.08 10.67
CA LYS A 42 -12.08 2.02 12.04
C LYS A 42 -10.64 1.52 12.06
N SER A 43 -10.26 0.69 11.07
CA SER A 43 -8.89 0.23 10.87
C SER A 43 -8.59 0.08 9.37
N VAL A 44 -7.32 0.21 9.02
CA VAL A 44 -6.84 0.01 7.65
C VAL A 44 -5.65 -0.93 7.68
N SER A 45 -5.57 -1.84 6.73
CA SER A 45 -4.42 -2.72 6.51
C SER A 45 -3.91 -2.54 5.08
N LEU A 46 -2.60 -2.34 4.93
CA LEU A 46 -1.92 -2.25 3.65
C LEU A 46 -0.98 -3.43 3.47
N ASN A 47 -1.06 -4.10 2.33
CA ASN A 47 -0.21 -5.23 1.99
C ASN A 47 0.38 -5.06 0.59
N TYR A 48 1.57 -5.64 0.37
CA TYR A 48 2.11 -5.76 -0.97
C TYR A 48 1.42 -6.89 -1.74
N PHE A 49 1.30 -6.71 -3.04
CA PHE A 49 0.88 -7.78 -3.92
C PHE A 49 1.88 -8.94 -3.89
N MET A 50 1.36 -10.15 -3.65
CA MET A 50 2.14 -11.39 -3.65
C MET A 50 1.67 -12.28 -4.81
N PRO A 51 2.54 -12.55 -5.80
CA PRO A 51 2.18 -13.31 -7.00
C PRO A 51 2.21 -14.83 -6.71
N TYR A 52 1.25 -15.30 -5.92
CA TYR A 52 1.15 -16.71 -5.56
C TYR A 52 0.97 -17.61 -6.80
N THR A 53 1.65 -18.75 -6.79
CA THR A 53 1.58 -19.77 -7.85
C THR A 53 0.13 -20.19 -8.09
N GLY A 54 -0.27 -20.29 -9.37
CA GLY A 54 -1.61 -20.70 -9.79
C GLY A 54 -2.63 -19.54 -9.85
N THR A 55 -2.26 -18.31 -9.44
CA THR A 55 -3.16 -17.18 -9.55
C THR A 55 -3.09 -16.50 -10.93
N ARG A 56 -4.24 -15.99 -11.40
CA ARG A 56 -4.29 -15.25 -12.66
C ARG A 56 -3.40 -13.98 -12.62
N MET A 57 -3.35 -13.30 -11.49
CA MET A 57 -2.54 -12.08 -11.36
C MET A 57 -1.04 -12.35 -11.42
N ARG A 58 -0.59 -13.54 -10.99
CA ARG A 58 0.79 -13.97 -11.24
C ARG A 58 1.07 -14.09 -12.74
N GLN A 59 0.16 -14.70 -13.52
CA GLN A 59 0.34 -14.81 -14.96
C GLN A 59 0.42 -13.41 -15.61
N VAL A 60 -0.45 -12.49 -15.20
CA VAL A 60 -0.38 -11.10 -15.67
C VAL A 60 0.98 -10.47 -15.33
N ALA A 61 1.48 -10.67 -14.11
CA ALA A 61 2.78 -10.12 -13.71
C ALA A 61 3.94 -10.68 -14.56
N ILE A 62 3.87 -11.96 -14.95
CA ILE A 62 4.83 -12.60 -15.86
C ILE A 62 4.71 -12.00 -17.27
N ASP A 63 3.49 -11.91 -17.81
CA ASP A 63 3.23 -11.43 -19.17
C ASP A 63 3.63 -9.95 -19.33
N MET A 64 3.53 -9.16 -18.28
CA MET A 64 3.98 -7.77 -18.24
C MET A 64 5.47 -7.60 -17.92
N GLY A 65 6.21 -8.70 -17.69
CA GLY A 65 7.63 -8.66 -17.35
C GLY A 65 7.95 -8.13 -15.95
N CYS A 66 6.95 -8.05 -15.06
CA CYS A 66 7.16 -7.62 -13.67
C CYS A 66 7.94 -8.66 -12.85
N ILE A 67 7.79 -9.93 -13.20
CA ILE A 67 8.50 -11.07 -12.57
C ILE A 67 8.88 -12.12 -13.63
N PRO A 68 9.96 -12.89 -13.42
CA PRO A 68 10.28 -14.04 -14.27
C PRO A 68 9.32 -15.23 -14.01
N LYS A 69 9.28 -16.18 -14.93
CA LYS A 69 8.37 -17.36 -14.83
C LYS A 69 8.67 -18.25 -13.62
N ASP A 70 9.94 -18.35 -13.27
CA ASP A 70 10.47 -19.14 -12.15
C ASP A 70 10.52 -18.35 -10.83
N TYR A 71 9.90 -17.16 -10.78
CA TYR A 71 9.83 -16.37 -9.58
C TYR A 71 9.23 -17.15 -8.41
N MET A 72 9.97 -17.24 -7.32
CA MET A 72 9.49 -17.85 -6.08
C MET A 72 9.07 -16.76 -5.10
N VAL A 73 7.85 -16.88 -4.62
CA VAL A 73 7.39 -16.05 -3.51
C VAL A 73 8.06 -16.58 -2.26
N ASP A 74 8.99 -15.83 -1.71
CA ASP A 74 9.54 -16.14 -0.39
C ASP A 74 8.76 -15.41 0.70
N SER A 75 9.01 -15.74 1.96
CA SER A 75 8.39 -15.11 3.11
C SER A 75 8.93 -13.69 3.39
N SER A 76 9.99 -13.29 2.72
CA SER A 76 10.51 -11.94 2.75
C SER A 76 9.69 -11.09 1.77
N TRP A 77 9.01 -10.13 2.26
CA TRP A 77 8.17 -9.16 1.57
C TRP A 77 8.84 -8.57 0.31
N SER A 78 8.86 -9.34 -0.77
CA SER A 78 9.48 -8.93 -2.03
C SER A 78 8.59 -7.94 -2.74
N ILE A 79 8.98 -6.67 -2.72
CA ILE A 79 8.31 -5.64 -3.49
C ILE A 79 8.60 -5.86 -4.96
N ILE A 80 7.54 -6.04 -5.74
CA ILE A 80 7.63 -6.18 -7.20
C ILE A 80 7.62 -4.79 -7.81
N SER A 81 8.56 -4.53 -8.71
CA SER A 81 8.53 -3.31 -9.50
C SER A 81 7.49 -3.43 -10.60
N VAL A 82 6.57 -2.49 -10.68
CA VAL A 82 5.55 -2.44 -11.73
C VAL A 82 5.73 -1.18 -12.59
N PRO A 83 5.35 -1.20 -13.88
CA PRO A 83 5.65 -0.10 -14.80
C PRO A 83 5.13 1.26 -14.35
N GLY A 84 3.94 1.30 -13.76
CA GLY A 84 3.30 2.54 -13.31
C GLY A 84 3.59 2.93 -11.88
N PHE A 85 4.34 2.11 -11.11
CA PHE A 85 4.63 2.38 -9.72
C PHE A 85 5.98 1.75 -9.32
N LYS A 86 7.03 2.56 -9.27
CA LYS A 86 8.39 2.10 -9.00
C LYS A 86 8.55 1.54 -7.59
N LYS A 87 9.50 0.62 -7.43
CA LYS A 87 9.74 -0.11 -6.17
C LYS A 87 10.02 0.81 -4.98
N ASP A 88 10.90 1.79 -5.15
CA ASP A 88 11.26 2.77 -4.13
C ASP A 88 10.05 3.62 -3.69
N ARG A 89 9.19 3.96 -4.65
CA ARG A 89 7.94 4.68 -4.38
C ARG A 89 6.93 3.81 -3.64
N LEU A 90 6.77 2.55 -4.04
CA LEU A 90 5.92 1.59 -3.34
C LEU A 90 6.36 1.39 -1.90
N GLN A 91 7.68 1.28 -1.67
CA GLN A 91 8.25 1.14 -0.34
C GLN A 91 7.98 2.39 0.51
N HIS A 92 8.25 3.57 -0.03
CA HIS A 92 8.00 4.83 0.68
C HIS A 92 6.52 4.98 1.08
N VAL A 93 5.62 4.69 0.14
CA VAL A 93 4.17 4.73 0.38
C VAL A 93 3.76 3.75 1.48
N TYR A 94 4.34 2.55 1.48
CA TYR A 94 4.03 1.55 2.50
C TYR A 94 4.49 1.99 3.89
N GLU A 95 5.71 2.53 3.99
CA GLU A 95 6.30 2.98 5.25
C GLU A 95 5.58 4.19 5.85
N ASN A 96 5.02 5.06 4.98
CA ASN A 96 4.35 6.30 5.39
C ASN A 96 2.84 6.28 5.13
N PHE A 97 2.26 5.10 4.99
CA PHE A 97 0.87 4.94 4.58
C PHE A 97 -0.12 5.70 5.47
N MET A 98 0.07 5.64 6.79
CA MET A 98 -0.82 6.31 7.73
C MET A 98 -0.74 7.81 7.65
N ASP A 99 0.44 8.37 7.37
CA ASP A 99 0.63 9.82 7.19
C ASP A 99 -0.17 10.32 5.97
N PHE A 100 -0.22 9.52 4.89
CA PHE A 100 -1.07 9.82 3.74
C PHE A 100 -2.56 9.76 4.09
N VAL A 101 -2.99 8.76 4.85
CA VAL A 101 -4.40 8.62 5.27
C VAL A 101 -4.81 9.74 6.21
N ASN A 102 -3.96 10.13 7.15
CA ASN A 102 -4.21 11.19 8.11
C ASN A 102 -4.08 12.61 7.51
N GLY A 103 -3.48 12.71 6.32
CA GLY A 103 -3.22 14.01 5.67
C GLY A 103 -1.95 14.72 6.18
N GLU A 104 -1.08 14.02 6.89
CA GLU A 104 0.21 14.52 7.39
C GLU A 104 1.29 14.52 6.30
N SER A 105 1.13 13.68 5.28
CA SER A 105 1.92 13.66 4.06
C SER A 105 1.08 14.00 2.83
N SER A 106 1.63 14.81 1.93
CA SER A 106 1.05 15.04 0.61
C SER A 106 1.91 14.39 -0.47
N TRP A 107 1.26 14.01 -1.58
CA TRP A 107 1.96 13.44 -2.72
C TRP A 107 2.96 14.40 -3.36
N ASP A 108 2.64 15.69 -3.35
CA ASP A 108 3.47 16.75 -3.92
C ASP A 108 4.79 16.91 -3.17
N LEU A 109 4.77 16.83 -1.83
CA LEU A 109 5.98 16.88 -0.99
C LEU A 109 6.94 15.72 -1.25
N PHE A 110 6.43 14.60 -1.77
CA PHE A 110 7.26 13.46 -2.12
C PHE A 110 7.97 13.67 -3.48
N GLN A 111 7.33 14.32 -4.43
CA GLN A 111 7.95 14.62 -5.73
C GLN A 111 9.19 15.53 -5.57
N GLU A 112 9.17 16.45 -4.61
CA GLU A 112 10.28 17.37 -4.36
C GLU A 112 11.49 16.72 -3.68
N ARG A 113 11.31 15.63 -2.90
CA ARG A 113 12.40 14.91 -2.20
C ARG A 113 13.10 13.85 -3.03
N GLY A 114 12.62 13.55 -4.21
CA GLY A 114 12.99 12.39 -5.03
C GLY A 114 14.27 12.54 -5.84
N HIS A 115 15.25 13.39 -5.47
CA HIS A 115 16.50 13.53 -6.24
C HIS A 115 17.77 13.77 -5.42
N THR A 116 17.84 13.34 -4.19
CA THR A 116 19.14 13.22 -3.50
C THR A 116 19.38 11.75 -3.21
N GLY A 117 20.13 11.14 -4.15
CA GLY A 117 20.69 9.80 -3.92
C GLY A 117 21.73 9.86 -2.83
N GLU A 118 21.41 9.33 -1.67
CA GLU A 118 22.40 8.83 -0.74
C GLU A 118 21.96 7.45 -0.27
N ASN A 119 22.77 6.47 -0.66
CA ASN A 119 22.76 5.12 -0.10
C ASN A 119 22.98 5.22 1.40
N SER A 120 21.97 4.90 2.18
CA SER A 120 22.19 4.46 3.56
C SER A 120 21.71 3.01 3.69
N ASP A 121 22.69 2.16 3.65
CA ASP A 121 22.69 0.77 4.10
C ASP A 121 22.26 0.75 5.58
N LEU A 122 21.05 0.38 5.88
CA LEU A 122 20.64 0.04 7.24
C LEU A 122 19.70 -1.15 7.20
N GLY A 123 20.26 -2.20 7.76
CA GLY A 123 19.71 -3.52 7.85
C GLY A 123 18.50 -3.67 8.74
N LEU A 124 17.86 -4.79 8.48
CA LEU A 124 17.19 -5.69 9.41
C LEU A 124 15.93 -5.24 10.16
N GLY A 125 14.85 -5.83 9.74
CA GLY A 125 13.98 -6.52 10.67
C GLY A 125 13.00 -5.64 11.46
N ARG A 126 11.84 -5.39 10.87
CA ARG A 126 10.63 -5.25 11.68
C ARG A 126 9.51 -6.05 11.03
N THR A 127 9.13 -7.12 11.69
CA THR A 127 7.83 -7.75 11.52
C THR A 127 6.78 -6.77 12.01
N ALA A 128 6.26 -5.97 11.12
CA ALA A 128 5.14 -5.10 11.43
C ALA A 128 3.84 -5.80 11.06
N LYS A 129 3.34 -6.63 11.98
CA LYS A 129 1.90 -6.78 12.11
C LYS A 129 1.41 -5.46 12.70
N THR A 130 1.12 -4.51 11.87
CA THR A 130 0.50 -3.27 12.30
C THR A 130 -1.00 -3.38 12.09
N ASP A 131 -1.68 -4.01 13.05
CA ASP A 131 -3.07 -3.66 13.33
C ASP A 131 -3.02 -2.26 13.98
N ILE A 132 -2.97 -1.22 13.16
CA ILE A 132 -2.95 0.16 13.65
C ILE A 132 -4.41 0.55 13.90
N GLU A 133 -4.77 0.69 15.16
CA GLU A 133 -6.02 1.34 15.54
C GLU A 133 -5.90 2.84 15.21
N LEU A 134 -6.77 3.30 14.33
CA LEU A 134 -6.95 4.73 14.09
C LEU A 134 -7.49 5.37 15.38
N ASN A 135 -6.67 6.17 16.05
CA ASN A 135 -7.15 7.08 17.08
C ASN A 135 -8.00 8.14 16.39
N VAL A 136 -9.29 7.92 16.35
CA VAL A 136 -10.25 8.95 15.99
C VAL A 136 -10.28 9.90 17.18
N LEU A 137 -9.65 11.07 17.03
CA LEU A 137 -9.87 12.18 17.93
C LEU A 137 -11.37 12.50 17.91
N GLU A 138 -11.99 12.29 19.06
CA GLU A 138 -13.35 12.73 19.29
C GLU A 138 -13.40 14.27 19.21
N CYS A 139 -14.23 14.76 18.30
CA CYS A 139 -14.84 16.08 18.36
C CYS A 139 -16.34 15.92 18.28
#